data_c97635eade4c34d4dfdfbea996471f9d
#
_entry.id   c97635eade4c34d4dfdfbea996471f9d
#
_cell.length_a   1.000
_cell.length_b   1.000
_cell.length_c   1.000
_cell.angle_alpha   90.00
_cell.angle_beta   90.00
_cell.angle_gamma   90.00
#
_symmetry.space_group_name_H-M   'P 1'
#
loop_
_entity.id
_entity.type
_entity.pdbx_description
1 polymer ?
#
loop_
_entity_poly.entity_id
_entity_poly.type
_entity_poly.pdbx_seq_one_letter_code
_entity_poly.pdbx_strand_id
1 'polypeptide(L)'
;MKHNYFKLFAGIPLILCFFLLSSCKIMKPSDYKKAEEVVSSELAKVGLHGDVTINKLDWTALEIPTYHVSYTYSEKTYDGQTVTLETDTVFHNDWTDTTSDHLPEYKEAYLKQQSVQKKEKEIEGQLKKQSLGLPISFFGFLSNSHRDDKEQILDSIASQNLKEGKKDFAGYYQIPFQTLIDQELIRMTIYIKDGVSVKEKDLKAAAKKLDASKLPDGAYDFYYSKGSYADSISYSFKVKDGKVVFYEDQKERVESQN
;
A
#
# COMPACT_ATOMS: atom_id res chain seq x y z
N MET A 1 54.69 36.65 -24.63
CA MET A 1 53.64 36.43 -23.60
C MET A 1 52.52 35.51 -24.11
N LYS A 2 52.77 34.20 -24.36
CA LYS A 2 51.73 33.29 -24.90
C LYS A 2 51.75 31.87 -24.31
N HIS A 3 52.46 31.59 -23.21
CA HIS A 3 52.65 30.21 -22.74
C HIS A 3 52.05 29.86 -21.34
N ASN A 4 51.40 30.79 -20.64
CA ASN A 4 50.94 30.50 -19.28
C ASN A 4 49.45 30.15 -19.14
N TYR A 5 48.66 30.35 -20.19
CA TYR A 5 47.20 30.03 -20.09
C TYR A 5 46.87 28.56 -20.31
N PHE A 6 47.74 27.81 -21.00
CA PHE A 6 47.48 26.39 -21.25
C PHE A 6 47.66 25.48 -20.03
N LYS A 7 48.48 25.88 -19.05
CA LYS A 7 48.67 25.13 -17.80
C LYS A 7 47.55 25.35 -16.81
N LEU A 8 46.83 26.49 -16.88
CA LEU A 8 45.69 26.78 -15.99
C LEU A 8 44.44 25.98 -16.42
N PHE A 9 44.25 25.76 -17.73
CA PHE A 9 43.09 25.04 -18.27
C PHE A 9 43.15 23.52 -18.05
N ALA A 10 44.34 22.93 -17.92
CA ALA A 10 44.51 21.50 -17.69
C ALA A 10 44.26 21.10 -16.20
N GLY A 11 44.39 22.04 -15.28
CA GLY A 11 44.16 21.79 -13.84
C GLY A 11 42.68 21.78 -13.44
N ILE A 12 41.84 22.53 -14.15
CA ILE A 12 40.39 22.64 -13.81
C ILE A 12 39.65 21.31 -14.02
N PRO A 13 39.77 20.57 -15.13
CA PRO A 13 39.09 19.30 -15.28
C PRO A 13 39.61 18.23 -14.28
N LEU A 14 40.90 18.28 -13.92
CA LEU A 14 41.45 17.35 -12.93
C LEU A 14 40.87 17.57 -11.53
N ILE A 15 40.70 18.83 -11.12
CA ILE A 15 40.08 19.20 -9.86
C ILE A 15 38.59 18.82 -9.86
N LEU A 16 37.89 19.05 -10.98
CA LEU A 16 36.48 18.67 -11.15
C LEU A 16 36.30 17.14 -11.07
N CYS A 17 37.20 16.36 -11.68
CA CYS A 17 37.20 14.90 -11.57
C CYS A 17 37.49 14.44 -10.13
N PHE A 18 38.36 15.13 -9.39
CA PHE A 18 38.59 14.82 -7.97
C PHE A 18 37.36 15.08 -7.10
N PHE A 19 36.62 16.16 -7.35
CA PHE A 19 35.36 16.43 -6.65
C PHE A 19 34.26 15.43 -7.02
N LEU A 20 34.18 14.96 -8.25
CA LEU A 20 33.24 13.93 -8.67
C LEU A 20 33.58 12.54 -8.12
N LEU A 21 34.87 12.22 -7.97
CA LEU A 21 35.33 10.96 -7.39
C LEU A 21 35.22 10.94 -5.84
N SER A 22 35.29 12.09 -5.18
CA SER A 22 35.11 12.20 -3.72
C SER A 22 33.66 12.11 -3.27
N SER A 23 32.72 12.18 -4.20
CA SER A 23 31.28 12.06 -3.89
C SER A 23 30.77 10.61 -3.81
N CYS A 24 31.58 9.61 -4.20
CA CYS A 24 31.21 8.21 -4.11
C CYS A 24 31.76 7.59 -2.83
N LYS A 25 30.93 7.44 -1.80
CA LYS A 25 31.26 6.66 -0.62
C LYS A 25 31.24 5.17 -0.98
N ILE A 26 32.38 4.47 -0.76
CA ILE A 26 32.40 3.01 -0.91
C ILE A 26 31.72 2.40 0.31
N MET A 27 30.61 1.68 0.07
CA MET A 27 29.87 0.98 1.11
C MET A 27 30.66 -0.21 1.64
N LYS A 28 30.77 -0.30 2.97
CA LYS A 28 31.44 -1.40 3.67
C LYS A 28 30.42 -2.43 4.15
N PRO A 29 30.82 -3.67 4.43
CA PRO A 29 29.92 -4.66 5.02
C PRO A 29 29.22 -4.18 6.30
N SER A 30 29.90 -3.35 7.11
CA SER A 30 29.30 -2.72 8.30
C SER A 30 28.16 -1.76 7.97
N ASP A 31 28.19 -1.09 6.80
CA ASP A 31 27.13 -0.17 6.38
C ASP A 31 25.88 -0.97 5.99
N TYR A 32 26.04 -2.11 5.30
CA TYR A 32 24.95 -3.04 4.98
C TYR A 32 24.28 -3.60 6.24
N LYS A 33 25.09 -4.04 7.22
CA LYS A 33 24.55 -4.51 8.49
C LYS A 33 23.80 -3.41 9.23
N LYS A 34 24.33 -2.19 9.22
CA LYS A 34 23.64 -1.03 9.82
C LYS A 34 22.32 -0.71 9.10
N ALA A 35 22.31 -0.77 7.77
CA ALA A 35 21.07 -0.58 6.98
C ALA A 35 20.01 -1.62 7.35
N GLU A 36 20.39 -2.90 7.44
CA GLU A 36 19.51 -4.00 7.85
C GLU A 36 18.91 -3.76 9.25
N GLU A 37 19.75 -3.40 10.23
CA GLU A 37 19.32 -3.10 11.61
C GLU A 37 18.31 -1.92 11.64
N VAL A 38 18.58 -0.85 10.88
CA VAL A 38 17.73 0.33 10.86
C VAL A 38 16.40 0.04 10.15
N VAL A 39 16.44 -0.57 8.96
CA VAL A 39 15.22 -0.95 8.23
C VAL A 39 14.34 -1.86 9.09
N SER A 40 14.92 -2.91 9.69
CA SER A 40 14.18 -3.82 10.57
C SER A 40 13.57 -3.09 11.78
N SER A 41 14.29 -2.12 12.35
CA SER A 41 13.80 -1.31 13.48
C SER A 41 12.62 -0.41 13.07
N GLU A 42 12.68 0.21 11.89
CA GLU A 42 11.58 1.06 11.41
C GLU A 42 10.33 0.22 11.10
N LEU A 43 10.51 -0.93 10.44
CA LEU A 43 9.42 -1.85 10.14
C LEU A 43 8.76 -2.42 11.42
N ALA A 44 9.55 -2.73 12.44
CA ALA A 44 9.04 -3.20 13.71
C ALA A 44 8.13 -2.17 14.42
N LYS A 45 8.34 -0.87 14.20
CA LYS A 45 7.47 0.18 14.76
C LYS A 45 6.04 0.10 14.24
N VAL A 46 5.86 -0.41 13.03
CA VAL A 46 4.55 -0.59 12.37
C VAL A 46 4.06 -2.04 12.41
N GLY A 47 4.69 -2.89 13.24
CA GLY A 47 4.24 -4.27 13.45
C GLY A 47 4.67 -5.25 12.36
N LEU A 48 5.71 -4.93 11.61
CA LEU A 48 6.32 -5.81 10.61
C LEU A 48 7.61 -6.40 11.18
N HIS A 49 7.64 -7.72 11.38
CA HIS A 49 8.71 -8.43 12.11
C HIS A 49 9.42 -9.49 11.26
N GLY A 50 9.29 -9.41 9.94
CA GLY A 50 9.93 -10.33 9.01
C GLY A 50 11.42 -10.10 8.84
N ASP A 51 12.01 -10.94 8.01
CA ASP A 51 13.43 -10.87 7.64
C ASP A 51 13.67 -9.77 6.61
N VAL A 52 14.69 -8.98 6.81
CA VAL A 52 15.17 -7.94 5.89
C VAL A 52 16.49 -8.38 5.27
N THR A 53 16.59 -8.29 3.95
CA THR A 53 17.85 -8.52 3.22
C THR A 53 18.15 -7.29 2.37
N ILE A 54 19.29 -6.65 2.60
CA ILE A 54 19.71 -5.48 1.83
C ILE A 54 20.27 -5.92 0.49
N ASN A 55 19.57 -5.55 -0.59
CA ASN A 55 19.96 -5.88 -1.96
C ASN A 55 21.00 -4.89 -2.48
N LYS A 56 20.80 -3.60 -2.19
CA LYS A 56 21.67 -2.53 -2.65
C LYS A 56 21.70 -1.40 -1.63
N LEU A 57 22.87 -0.82 -1.47
CA LEU A 57 23.08 0.35 -0.62
C LEU A 57 23.95 1.36 -1.38
N ASP A 58 23.36 2.50 -1.67
CA ASP A 58 24.04 3.64 -2.28
C ASP A 58 24.04 4.83 -1.32
N TRP A 59 25.01 5.71 -1.48
CA TRP A 59 25.08 6.97 -0.76
C TRP A 59 25.23 8.12 -1.75
N THR A 60 24.48 9.19 -1.53
CA THR A 60 24.62 10.42 -2.32
C THR A 60 24.94 11.61 -1.42
N ALA A 61 25.84 12.48 -1.88
CA ALA A 61 26.21 13.74 -1.22
C ALA A 61 25.49 14.96 -1.80
N LEU A 62 24.60 14.77 -2.79
CA LEU A 62 23.92 15.88 -3.44
C LEU A 62 22.94 16.54 -2.47
N GLU A 63 23.05 17.87 -2.30
CA GLU A 63 22.23 18.73 -1.43
C GLU A 63 22.15 18.28 0.03
N ILE A 64 21.49 17.16 0.29
CA ILE A 64 21.40 16.53 1.61
C ILE A 64 21.98 15.11 1.50
N PRO A 65 23.03 14.78 2.27
CA PRO A 65 23.61 13.44 2.23
C PRO A 65 22.61 12.37 2.69
N THR A 66 22.36 11.39 1.80
CA THR A 66 21.37 10.33 2.05
C THR A 66 21.88 8.96 1.66
N TYR A 67 21.36 7.92 2.34
CA TYR A 67 21.51 6.53 1.95
C TYR A 67 20.23 6.09 1.21
N HIS A 68 20.41 5.49 0.02
CA HIS A 68 19.36 4.82 -0.73
C HIS A 68 19.51 3.33 -0.49
N VAL A 69 18.51 2.73 0.09
CA VAL A 69 18.50 1.34 0.53
C VAL A 69 17.46 0.57 -0.25
N SER A 70 17.89 -0.36 -1.11
CA SER A 70 17.01 -1.34 -1.75
C SER A 70 17.07 -2.64 -0.95
N TYR A 71 15.94 -3.20 -0.59
CA TYR A 71 15.88 -4.39 0.25
C TYR A 71 14.72 -5.31 -0.11
N THR A 72 14.88 -6.56 0.26
CA THR A 72 13.81 -7.57 0.24
C THR A 72 13.34 -7.79 1.69
N TYR A 73 12.05 -7.65 1.89
CA TYR A 73 11.36 -8.02 3.12
C TYR A 73 10.63 -9.34 2.93
N SER A 74 10.65 -10.23 3.93
CA SER A 74 9.97 -11.51 3.88
C SER A 74 9.39 -11.87 5.24
N GLU A 75 8.08 -12.15 5.31
CA GLU A 75 7.41 -12.54 6.55
C GLU A 75 6.38 -13.64 6.29
N LYS A 76 6.18 -14.51 7.27
CA LYS A 76 5.09 -15.50 7.25
C LYS A 76 3.80 -14.87 7.72
N THR A 77 2.71 -15.17 7.03
CA THR A 77 1.36 -14.79 7.44
C THR A 77 0.78 -15.78 8.44
N TYR A 78 -0.35 -15.40 9.04
CA TYR A 78 -1.07 -16.23 10.01
C TYR A 78 -1.45 -17.62 9.47
N ASP A 79 -1.63 -17.76 8.15
CA ASP A 79 -1.94 -19.03 7.48
C ASP A 79 -0.69 -19.78 6.97
N GLY A 80 0.50 -19.31 7.36
CA GLY A 80 1.79 -19.93 7.08
C GLY A 80 2.34 -19.70 5.67
N GLN A 81 1.70 -18.84 4.87
CA GLN A 81 2.26 -18.42 3.59
C GLN A 81 3.38 -17.39 3.82
N THR A 82 4.27 -17.23 2.84
CA THR A 82 5.31 -16.21 2.88
C THR A 82 4.94 -15.06 1.95
N VAL A 83 4.90 -13.85 2.50
CA VAL A 83 4.88 -12.61 1.70
C VAL A 83 6.32 -12.20 1.46
N THR A 84 6.64 -11.84 0.24
CA THR A 84 7.93 -11.25 -0.13
C THR A 84 7.67 -9.96 -0.88
N LEU A 85 8.36 -8.89 -0.46
CA LEU A 85 8.28 -7.57 -1.06
C LEU A 85 9.70 -7.04 -1.31
N GLU A 86 9.95 -6.58 -2.53
CA GLU A 86 11.13 -5.80 -2.88
C GLU A 86 10.75 -4.33 -2.93
N THR A 87 11.46 -3.50 -2.19
CA THR A 87 11.18 -2.06 -2.11
C THR A 87 12.44 -1.28 -1.77
N ASP A 88 12.30 0.04 -1.82
CA ASP A 88 13.39 0.99 -1.57
C ASP A 88 12.99 1.96 -0.45
N THR A 89 13.99 2.43 0.29
CA THR A 89 13.82 3.53 1.25
C THR A 89 15.02 4.46 1.24
N VAL A 90 14.84 5.64 1.80
CA VAL A 90 15.89 6.66 1.88
C VAL A 90 16.06 7.10 3.32
N PHE A 91 17.30 7.09 3.81
CA PHE A 91 17.66 7.59 5.12
C PHE A 91 18.57 8.79 5.01
N HIS A 92 18.49 9.72 5.95
CA HIS A 92 19.49 10.75 6.14
C HIS A 92 20.85 10.14 6.53
N ASN A 93 21.91 10.93 6.47
CA ASN A 93 23.26 10.45 6.79
C ASN A 93 23.42 9.97 8.26
N ASP A 94 22.54 10.39 9.15
CA ASP A 94 22.45 9.93 10.54
C ASP A 94 21.54 8.70 10.72
N TRP A 95 21.07 8.11 9.63
CA TRP A 95 20.14 6.98 9.59
C TRP A 95 18.72 7.30 10.11
N THR A 96 18.31 8.56 10.13
CA THR A 96 16.91 8.88 10.33
C THR A 96 16.12 8.70 9.03
N ASP A 97 14.92 8.14 9.13
CA ASP A 97 14.06 7.90 7.98
C ASP A 97 13.59 9.23 7.37
N THR A 98 13.65 9.33 6.05
CA THR A 98 13.14 10.47 5.29
C THR A 98 11.71 10.28 4.79
N THR A 99 11.26 9.00 4.78
CA THR A 99 9.96 8.60 4.21
C THR A 99 9.17 7.85 5.27
N SER A 100 8.21 8.51 5.88
CA SER A 100 7.46 8.00 7.02
C SER A 100 6.35 7.01 6.70
N ASP A 101 6.11 6.63 5.44
CA ASP A 101 4.93 5.85 5.07
C ASP A 101 5.21 4.73 4.06
N HIS A 102 5.81 3.64 4.53
CA HIS A 102 5.98 2.40 3.74
C HIS A 102 4.80 1.42 3.87
N LEU A 103 3.87 1.65 4.79
CA LEU A 103 2.80 0.72 5.12
C LEU A 103 1.86 0.35 3.94
N PRO A 104 1.53 1.27 3.01
CA PRO A 104 0.69 0.94 1.86
C PRO A 104 1.21 -0.21 1.00
N GLU A 105 2.52 -0.25 0.74
CA GLU A 105 3.15 -1.29 -0.09
C GLU A 105 3.06 -2.68 0.57
N TYR A 106 3.25 -2.75 1.89
CA TYR A 106 3.12 -3.99 2.66
C TYR A 106 1.68 -4.49 2.71
N LYS A 107 0.71 -3.57 2.85
CA LYS A 107 -0.72 -3.89 2.77
C LYS A 107 -1.08 -4.47 1.40
N GLU A 108 -0.57 -3.86 0.33
CA GLU A 108 -0.79 -4.34 -1.03
C GLU A 108 -0.14 -5.71 -1.27
N ALA A 109 1.08 -5.93 -0.79
CA ALA A 109 1.76 -7.22 -0.86
C ALA A 109 0.96 -8.33 -0.15
N TYR A 110 0.34 -8.03 0.99
CA TYR A 110 -0.56 -8.96 1.67
C TYR A 110 -1.77 -9.34 0.81
N LEU A 111 -2.40 -8.35 0.14
CA LEU A 111 -3.55 -8.59 -0.73
C LEU A 111 -3.20 -9.37 -2.00
N LYS A 112 -1.93 -9.34 -2.46
CA LYS A 112 -1.44 -10.08 -3.63
C LYS A 112 -1.19 -11.57 -3.36
N GLN A 113 -1.39 -12.07 -2.14
CA GLN A 113 -1.17 -13.47 -1.82
C GLN A 113 -2.14 -14.40 -2.56
N GLN A 114 -1.68 -15.61 -2.84
CA GLN A 114 -2.46 -16.60 -3.59
C GLN A 114 -3.80 -16.95 -2.93
N SER A 115 -3.84 -17.05 -1.59
CA SER A 115 -5.07 -17.32 -0.84
C SER A 115 -6.10 -16.21 -1.02
N VAL A 116 -5.67 -14.95 -0.95
CA VAL A 116 -6.51 -13.77 -1.15
C VAL A 116 -7.01 -13.72 -2.59
N GLN A 117 -6.12 -13.88 -3.57
CA GLN A 117 -6.47 -13.89 -4.99
C GLN A 117 -7.42 -15.03 -5.35
N LYS A 118 -7.27 -16.20 -4.72
CA LYS A 118 -8.22 -17.31 -4.90
C LYS A 118 -9.61 -16.91 -4.41
N LYS A 119 -9.71 -16.28 -3.26
CA LYS A 119 -10.98 -15.78 -2.70
C LYS A 119 -11.60 -14.69 -3.59
N GLU A 120 -10.78 -13.78 -4.13
CA GLU A 120 -11.24 -12.79 -5.13
C GLU A 120 -11.89 -13.46 -6.33
N LYS A 121 -11.22 -14.44 -6.94
CA LYS A 121 -11.74 -15.16 -8.10
C LYS A 121 -13.03 -15.94 -7.80
N GLU A 122 -13.15 -16.51 -6.61
CA GLU A 122 -14.37 -17.20 -6.16
C GLU A 122 -15.54 -16.23 -6.07
N ILE A 123 -15.35 -15.06 -5.45
CA ILE A 123 -16.38 -14.02 -5.31
C ILE A 123 -16.73 -13.42 -6.68
N GLU A 124 -15.73 -13.10 -7.49
CA GLU A 124 -15.92 -12.59 -8.85
C GLU A 124 -16.76 -13.57 -9.69
N GLY A 125 -16.47 -14.86 -9.60
CA GLY A 125 -17.24 -15.90 -10.29
C GLY A 125 -18.69 -15.99 -9.83
N GLN A 126 -18.97 -15.72 -8.55
CA GLN A 126 -20.34 -15.65 -8.02
C GLN A 126 -21.07 -14.38 -8.50
N LEU A 127 -20.40 -13.23 -8.50
CA LEU A 127 -20.96 -11.96 -8.93
C LEU A 127 -21.29 -11.97 -10.43
N LYS A 128 -20.40 -12.49 -11.27
CA LYS A 128 -20.61 -12.60 -12.74
C LYS A 128 -21.79 -13.48 -13.14
N LYS A 129 -22.24 -14.38 -12.28
CA LYS A 129 -23.42 -15.22 -12.49
C LYS A 129 -24.74 -14.49 -12.18
N GLN A 130 -24.69 -13.33 -11.55
CA GLN A 130 -25.86 -12.58 -11.15
C GLN A 130 -26.31 -11.59 -12.24
N SER A 131 -27.62 -11.45 -12.39
CA SER A 131 -28.24 -10.50 -13.36
C SER A 131 -28.41 -9.11 -12.74
N LEU A 132 -27.30 -8.43 -12.47
CA LEU A 132 -27.32 -7.12 -11.80
C LEU A 132 -27.78 -5.97 -12.69
N GLY A 133 -27.82 -6.16 -14.01
CA GLY A 133 -28.11 -5.12 -15.00
C GLY A 133 -26.91 -4.24 -15.35
N LEU A 134 -25.74 -4.55 -14.80
CA LEU A 134 -24.46 -3.89 -15.10
C LEU A 134 -23.41 -4.96 -15.42
N PRO A 135 -22.56 -4.73 -16.43
CA PRO A 135 -21.48 -5.66 -16.76
C PRO A 135 -20.34 -5.52 -15.74
N ILE A 136 -20.09 -6.58 -14.98
CA ILE A 136 -18.94 -6.63 -14.04
C ILE A 136 -17.65 -6.91 -14.82
N SER A 137 -16.65 -6.09 -14.62
CA SER A 137 -15.31 -6.28 -15.17
C SER A 137 -14.50 -7.25 -14.31
N PHE A 138 -14.26 -6.86 -13.07
CA PHE A 138 -13.54 -7.65 -12.08
C PHE A 138 -14.00 -7.30 -10.66
N PHE A 139 -13.54 -8.08 -9.70
CA PHE A 139 -13.70 -7.86 -8.28
C PHE A 139 -12.32 -7.82 -7.64
N GLY A 140 -12.13 -6.99 -6.62
CA GLY A 140 -10.88 -6.89 -5.91
C GLY A 140 -11.04 -6.48 -4.45
N PHE A 141 -10.11 -6.94 -3.63
CA PHE A 141 -9.94 -6.44 -2.28
C PHE A 141 -9.03 -5.22 -2.32
N LEU A 142 -9.47 -4.12 -1.73
CA LEU A 142 -8.69 -2.91 -1.59
C LEU A 142 -8.49 -2.57 -0.12
N SER A 143 -7.31 -2.08 0.22
CA SER A 143 -7.12 -1.38 1.47
C SER A 143 -8.09 -0.20 1.53
N ASN A 144 -8.76 0.00 2.66
CA ASN A 144 -9.78 1.04 2.81
C ASN A 144 -9.11 2.40 3.08
N SER A 145 -8.32 2.86 2.12
CA SER A 145 -7.55 4.11 2.19
C SER A 145 -8.40 5.39 2.09
N HIS A 146 -9.70 5.28 1.80
CA HIS A 146 -10.57 6.44 1.62
C HIS A 146 -11.30 6.90 2.88
N ARG A 147 -11.01 6.30 4.02
CA ARG A 147 -11.43 6.80 5.33
C ARG A 147 -10.17 7.00 6.17
N ASP A 148 -9.68 8.23 6.20
CA ASP A 148 -8.53 8.66 7.00
C ASP A 148 -8.58 8.18 8.46
N ASP A 149 -9.80 8.02 9.00
CA ASP A 149 -10.05 7.51 10.34
C ASP A 149 -9.76 6.01 10.51
N LYS A 150 -9.90 5.17 9.47
CA LYS A 150 -9.71 3.71 9.59
C LYS A 150 -8.29 3.24 9.28
N GLU A 151 -7.58 3.93 8.42
CA GLU A 151 -6.15 3.71 8.24
C GLU A 151 -5.40 4.07 9.52
N GLN A 152 -5.76 5.21 10.13
CA GLN A 152 -5.30 5.58 11.47
C GLN A 152 -5.67 4.56 12.54
N ILE A 153 -6.75 3.80 12.40
CA ILE A 153 -7.12 2.75 13.37
C ILE A 153 -6.15 1.58 13.31
N LEU A 154 -5.72 1.08 12.13
CA LEU A 154 -4.69 0.04 12.06
C LEU A 154 -3.35 0.53 12.59
N ASP A 155 -2.95 1.74 12.20
CA ASP A 155 -1.72 2.36 12.67
C ASP A 155 -1.84 2.71 14.16
N SER A 156 -3.03 3.07 14.65
CA SER A 156 -3.27 3.30 16.08
C SER A 156 -3.32 2.00 16.89
N ILE A 157 -3.89 0.92 16.35
CA ILE A 157 -3.86 -0.40 16.99
C ILE A 157 -2.41 -0.90 17.07
N ALA A 158 -1.65 -0.81 15.99
CA ALA A 158 -0.23 -1.16 15.99
C ALA A 158 0.56 -0.27 16.96
N SER A 159 0.39 1.05 16.88
CA SER A 159 1.05 2.02 17.77
C SER A 159 0.63 1.87 19.22
N GLN A 160 -0.64 1.60 19.50
CA GLN A 160 -1.14 1.38 20.85
C GLN A 160 -0.60 0.08 21.43
N ASN A 161 -0.60 -1.01 20.66
CA ASN A 161 -0.04 -2.28 21.11
C ASN A 161 1.46 -2.18 21.37
N LEU A 162 2.20 -1.43 20.54
CA LEU A 162 3.63 -1.15 20.77
C LEU A 162 3.84 -0.28 22.01
N LYS A 163 3.02 0.77 22.23
CA LYS A 163 3.07 1.63 23.43
C LYS A 163 2.72 0.86 24.70
N GLU A 164 1.78 -0.06 24.63
CA GLU A 164 1.39 -0.93 25.76
C GLU A 164 2.41 -2.04 26.03
N GLY A 165 3.49 -2.12 25.26
CA GLY A 165 4.54 -3.12 25.40
C GLY A 165 4.05 -4.55 25.19
N LYS A 166 2.96 -4.71 24.43
CA LYS A 166 2.43 -6.03 24.07
C LYS A 166 3.43 -6.70 23.14
N LYS A 167 4.31 -7.51 23.73
CA LYS A 167 5.28 -8.35 23.01
C LYS A 167 4.61 -9.37 22.07
N ASP A 168 3.31 -9.57 22.25
CA ASP A 168 2.46 -10.52 21.53
C ASP A 168 1.75 -9.88 20.33
N PHE A 169 2.00 -8.60 20.01
CA PHE A 169 1.52 -8.02 18.76
C PHE A 169 2.28 -8.66 17.62
N ALA A 170 1.67 -9.67 17.04
CA ALA A 170 2.28 -10.51 16.02
C ALA A 170 2.48 -9.81 14.67
N GLY A 171 2.09 -8.52 14.54
CA GLY A 171 2.25 -7.73 13.34
C GLY A 171 1.07 -7.85 12.36
N TYR A 172 1.11 -7.01 11.33
CA TYR A 172 0.03 -6.88 10.34
C TYR A 172 -0.28 -8.19 9.61
N TYR A 173 0.74 -8.96 9.25
CA TYR A 173 0.57 -10.22 8.52
C TYR A 173 0.07 -11.38 9.37
N GLN A 174 0.04 -11.21 10.67
CA GLN A 174 -0.51 -12.20 11.59
C GLN A 174 -2.01 -11.97 11.88
N ILE A 175 -2.59 -10.88 11.36
CA ILE A 175 -4.04 -10.64 11.47
C ILE A 175 -4.75 -11.52 10.44
N PRO A 176 -5.72 -12.37 10.86
CA PRO A 176 -6.51 -13.16 9.93
C PRO A 176 -7.22 -12.27 8.90
N PHE A 177 -7.18 -12.67 7.63
CA PHE A 177 -7.80 -11.91 6.55
C PHE A 177 -9.30 -11.61 6.81
N GLN A 178 -10.02 -12.57 7.41
CA GLN A 178 -11.41 -12.37 7.81
C GLN A 178 -11.57 -11.24 8.82
N THR A 179 -10.65 -11.11 9.78
CA THR A 179 -10.65 -10.01 10.74
C THR A 179 -10.50 -8.64 10.07
N LEU A 180 -9.67 -8.55 9.01
CA LEU A 180 -9.54 -7.32 8.23
C LEU A 180 -10.85 -6.96 7.51
N ILE A 181 -11.59 -7.95 7.03
CA ILE A 181 -12.92 -7.76 6.42
C ILE A 181 -13.94 -7.33 7.48
N ASP A 182 -14.00 -8.04 8.60
CA ASP A 182 -14.98 -7.81 9.68
C ASP A 182 -14.84 -6.42 10.31
N GLN A 183 -13.60 -5.94 10.40
CA GLN A 183 -13.28 -4.59 10.89
C GLN A 183 -13.37 -3.51 9.81
N GLU A 184 -13.78 -3.87 8.60
CA GLU A 184 -13.87 -2.96 7.43
C GLU A 184 -12.54 -2.28 7.06
N LEU A 185 -11.41 -2.91 7.38
CA LEU A 185 -10.08 -2.43 7.00
C LEU A 185 -9.75 -2.76 5.54
N ILE A 186 -10.47 -3.74 4.99
CA ILE A 186 -10.45 -4.12 3.57
C ILE A 186 -11.84 -3.89 3.00
N ARG A 187 -11.90 -3.23 1.84
CA ARG A 187 -13.10 -3.05 1.03
C ARG A 187 -13.15 -4.07 -0.08
N MET A 188 -14.36 -4.49 -0.39
CA MET A 188 -14.67 -5.37 -1.51
C MET A 188 -15.23 -4.55 -2.65
N THR A 189 -14.43 -4.31 -3.69
CA THR A 189 -14.79 -3.42 -4.80
C THR A 189 -15.19 -4.23 -6.03
N ILE A 190 -16.38 -3.95 -6.52
CA ILE A 190 -16.97 -4.53 -7.73
C ILE A 190 -16.80 -3.50 -8.86
N TYR A 191 -15.89 -3.77 -9.78
CA TYR A 191 -15.62 -2.87 -10.90
C TYR A 191 -16.56 -3.11 -12.06
N ILE A 192 -17.21 -2.06 -12.51
CA ILE A 192 -18.08 -2.09 -13.68
C ILE A 192 -17.24 -1.87 -14.93
N LYS A 193 -17.56 -2.62 -16.00
CA LYS A 193 -16.84 -2.56 -17.26
C LYS A 193 -16.96 -1.19 -17.93
N ASP A 194 -15.86 -0.70 -18.47
CA ASP A 194 -15.82 0.53 -19.26
C ASP A 194 -16.68 0.44 -20.53
N GLY A 195 -17.00 1.61 -21.08
CA GLY A 195 -17.76 1.71 -22.34
C GLY A 195 -19.28 1.64 -22.20
N VAL A 196 -19.80 1.56 -20.98
CA VAL A 196 -21.24 1.71 -20.68
C VAL A 196 -21.49 3.06 -20.02
N SER A 197 -22.68 3.65 -20.22
CA SER A 197 -23.05 4.86 -19.49
C SER A 197 -23.71 4.46 -18.18
N VAL A 198 -23.04 4.74 -17.07
CA VAL A 198 -23.47 4.38 -15.72
C VAL A 198 -23.71 5.65 -14.91
N LYS A 199 -24.77 5.69 -14.14
CA LYS A 199 -25.08 6.72 -13.15
C LYS A 199 -25.15 6.08 -11.76
N GLU A 200 -25.02 6.87 -10.72
CA GLU A 200 -25.11 6.39 -9.34
C GLU A 200 -26.39 5.59 -9.06
N LYS A 201 -27.53 6.04 -9.59
CA LYS A 201 -28.81 5.32 -9.48
C LYS A 201 -28.77 3.90 -10.05
N ASP A 202 -27.93 3.66 -11.05
CA ASP A 202 -27.80 2.35 -11.70
C ASP A 202 -26.97 1.42 -10.80
N LEU A 203 -25.92 1.95 -10.14
CA LEU A 203 -25.15 1.24 -9.12
C LEU A 203 -26.03 0.87 -7.91
N LYS A 204 -26.84 1.81 -7.44
CA LYS A 204 -27.81 1.57 -6.36
C LYS A 204 -28.84 0.51 -6.73
N ALA A 205 -29.32 0.51 -7.98
CA ALA A 205 -30.25 -0.49 -8.47
C ALA A 205 -29.59 -1.89 -8.57
N ALA A 206 -28.33 -1.95 -8.97
CA ALA A 206 -27.55 -3.18 -8.97
C ALA A 206 -27.33 -3.74 -7.54
N ALA A 207 -27.01 -2.88 -6.58
CA ALA A 207 -26.88 -3.28 -5.18
C ALA A 207 -28.18 -3.87 -4.61
N LYS A 208 -29.34 -3.32 -4.99
CA LYS A 208 -30.64 -3.87 -4.58
C LYS A 208 -30.97 -5.24 -5.17
N LYS A 209 -30.39 -5.58 -6.34
CA LYS A 209 -30.56 -6.87 -7.02
C LYS A 209 -29.54 -7.91 -6.61
N LEU A 210 -28.52 -7.51 -5.85
CA LEU A 210 -27.42 -8.37 -5.45
C LEU A 210 -27.93 -9.49 -4.53
N ASP A 211 -27.72 -10.74 -4.95
CA ASP A 211 -27.86 -11.89 -4.05
C ASP A 211 -26.60 -11.98 -3.17
N ALA A 212 -26.74 -11.46 -1.96
CA ALA A 212 -25.65 -11.39 -1.00
C ALA A 212 -25.47 -12.68 -0.19
N SER A 213 -26.36 -13.68 -0.34
CA SER A 213 -26.36 -14.90 0.48
C SER A 213 -25.07 -15.73 0.36
N LYS A 214 -24.29 -15.52 -0.70
CA LYS A 214 -23.03 -16.22 -0.99
C LYS A 214 -21.81 -15.31 -0.88
N LEU A 215 -22.01 -14.08 -0.47
CA LEU A 215 -20.93 -13.11 -0.34
C LEU A 215 -20.48 -13.02 1.11
N PRO A 216 -19.19 -12.79 1.36
CA PRO A 216 -18.71 -12.48 2.71
C PRO A 216 -19.40 -11.25 3.30
N ASP A 217 -19.64 -11.24 4.59
CA ASP A 217 -20.04 -10.03 5.28
C ASP A 217 -18.90 -8.99 5.21
N GLY A 218 -19.25 -7.71 5.15
CA GLY A 218 -18.27 -6.61 5.10
C GLY A 218 -18.72 -5.43 4.25
N ALA A 219 -17.80 -4.50 4.02
CA ALA A 219 -18.02 -3.29 3.23
C ALA A 219 -17.77 -3.53 1.74
N TYR A 220 -18.70 -3.12 0.91
CA TYR A 220 -18.66 -3.26 -0.54
C TYR A 220 -18.82 -1.91 -1.24
N ASP A 221 -18.20 -1.80 -2.42
CA ASP A 221 -18.42 -0.72 -3.37
C ASP A 221 -18.70 -1.26 -4.75
N PHE A 222 -19.68 -0.70 -5.43
CA PHE A 222 -19.66 -0.64 -6.88
C PHE A 222 -18.82 0.56 -7.32
N TYR A 223 -17.88 0.34 -8.23
CA TYR A 223 -17.02 1.39 -8.77
C TYR A 223 -17.06 1.40 -10.29
N TYR A 224 -17.22 2.59 -10.85
CA TYR A 224 -17.17 2.82 -12.28
C TYR A 224 -16.33 4.06 -12.58
N SER A 225 -15.44 3.97 -13.58
CA SER A 225 -14.62 5.09 -14.05
C SER A 225 -14.75 5.22 -15.57
N LYS A 226 -14.84 6.46 -16.05
CA LYS A 226 -14.83 6.79 -17.50
C LYS A 226 -13.44 7.02 -18.07
N GLY A 227 -12.40 6.44 -17.47
CA GLY A 227 -11.02 6.56 -17.94
C GLY A 227 -10.19 7.63 -17.23
N SER A 228 -10.80 8.45 -16.36
CA SER A 228 -10.05 9.32 -15.44
C SER A 228 -10.61 9.19 -14.02
N TYR A 229 -9.75 9.41 -13.02
CA TYR A 229 -10.14 9.40 -11.60
C TYR A 229 -11.20 10.48 -11.29
N ALA A 230 -11.15 11.61 -12.00
CA ALA A 230 -12.08 12.73 -11.83
C ALA A 230 -13.52 12.40 -12.28
N ASP A 231 -13.69 11.41 -13.16
CA ASP A 231 -14.99 10.99 -13.70
C ASP A 231 -15.46 9.64 -13.12
N SER A 232 -14.99 9.29 -11.93
CA SER A 232 -15.41 8.05 -11.26
C SER A 232 -16.66 8.27 -10.41
N ILE A 233 -17.51 7.25 -10.37
CA ILE A 233 -18.63 7.18 -9.44
C ILE A 233 -18.56 5.88 -8.66
N SER A 234 -18.92 5.93 -7.39
CA SER A 234 -19.01 4.76 -6.54
C SER A 234 -20.31 4.74 -5.74
N TYR A 235 -20.73 3.55 -5.36
CA TYR A 235 -21.87 3.35 -4.49
C TYR A 235 -21.53 2.31 -3.43
N SER A 236 -21.48 2.75 -2.17
CA SER A 236 -21.08 1.92 -1.02
C SER A 236 -22.28 1.29 -0.33
N PHE A 237 -22.10 0.04 0.11
CA PHE A 237 -23.09 -0.70 0.91
C PHE A 237 -22.38 -1.74 1.77
N LYS A 238 -23.09 -2.36 2.71
CA LYS A 238 -22.61 -3.51 3.47
C LYS A 238 -23.33 -4.78 3.08
N VAL A 239 -22.65 -5.90 3.20
CA VAL A 239 -23.30 -7.21 3.32
C VAL A 239 -23.22 -7.61 4.79
N LYS A 240 -24.35 -8.00 5.35
CA LYS A 240 -24.48 -8.51 6.72
C LYS A 240 -25.52 -9.63 6.76
N ASP A 241 -25.12 -10.77 7.29
CA ASP A 241 -25.98 -11.96 7.39
C ASP A 241 -26.61 -12.34 6.04
N GLY A 242 -25.80 -12.26 4.96
CA GLY A 242 -26.23 -12.56 3.59
C GLY A 242 -27.24 -11.57 2.99
N LYS A 243 -27.35 -10.37 3.54
CA LYS A 243 -28.25 -9.31 3.07
C LYS A 243 -27.50 -8.02 2.78
N VAL A 244 -27.96 -7.28 1.77
CA VAL A 244 -27.47 -5.93 1.49
C VAL A 244 -28.08 -4.94 2.48
N VAL A 245 -27.21 -4.19 3.16
CA VAL A 245 -27.56 -3.10 4.08
C VAL A 245 -27.00 -1.80 3.52
N PHE A 246 -27.84 -0.79 3.38
CA PHE A 246 -27.41 0.51 2.88
C PHE A 246 -27.00 1.42 4.04
N TYR A 247 -25.94 2.22 3.84
CA TYR A 247 -25.56 3.25 4.80
C TYR A 247 -26.63 4.33 4.88
N GLU A 248 -27.09 4.66 6.07
CA GLU A 248 -28.11 5.70 6.28
C GLU A 248 -27.57 7.11 5.99
N ASP A 249 -26.26 7.31 6.12
CA ASP A 249 -25.59 8.62 6.07
C ASP A 249 -25.28 9.14 4.66
N GLN A 250 -25.69 8.45 3.59
CA GLN A 250 -25.47 8.94 2.22
C GLN A 250 -26.34 10.15 1.88
N LYS A 251 -27.34 10.49 2.69
CA LYS A 251 -28.17 11.69 2.51
C LYS A 251 -27.44 12.99 2.87
N GLU A 252 -26.55 12.98 3.83
CA GLU A 252 -25.88 14.20 4.31
C GLU A 252 -24.69 14.64 3.46
N ARG A 253 -24.03 13.73 2.71
CA ARG A 253 -22.89 14.09 1.85
C ARG A 253 -23.27 14.85 0.57
N VAL A 254 -24.48 14.67 0.06
CA VAL A 254 -24.92 15.36 -1.17
C VAL A 254 -25.35 16.80 -0.85
N GLU A 255 -25.79 17.10 0.35
CA GLU A 255 -26.21 18.44 0.76
C GLU A 255 -25.05 19.36 1.19
N SER A 256 -23.86 18.81 1.48
CA SER A 256 -22.66 19.58 1.87
C SER A 256 -21.74 19.95 0.69
N GLN A 257 -22.09 19.56 -0.55
CA GLN A 257 -21.33 19.88 -1.78
C GLN A 257 -22.09 20.77 -2.76
N ASN A 258 -23.24 21.36 -2.37
CA ASN A 258 -23.96 22.36 -3.13
C ASN A 258 -23.86 23.76 -2.50
#